data_e468de7391ec9be54574c7b786487e8d
#
_entry.id   e468de7391ec9be54574c7b786487e8d
#
_cell.length_a   1.000
_cell.length_b   1.000
_cell.length_c   1.000
_cell.angle_alpha   90.00
_cell.angle_beta   90.00
_cell.angle_gamma   90.00
#
_symmetry.space_group_name_H-M   'P 1'
#
loop_
_entity.id
_entity.type
_entity.pdbx_description
1 polymer ?
#
loop_
_entity_poly.entity_id
_entity_poly.type
_entity_poly.pdbx_seq_one_letter_code
_entity_poly.pdbx_strand_id
1 'polypeptide(L)'
;MKTRSKITCASLSLLIAGSSLLCITPASIVKAEPAQNVSSSLQTSTQSDRNSVKKAMRDTLQLGYPGILAQISKGGKTWSYTAGVADLRTKKPMKADFRFRIGSVTKTFIATVLLQLSGENRLNLDDPIEKWLPGVIQGNGYDGNQITIRQLLNHTSGIADYINSKDFDITDIKKSYTAEEFVKMGISLPPDFAPGKGWSYSNTGYVILGILIERVTGNSYAEEVENRIIEPLDLSNTFLPGNSSVIPGTKHARGYLQLDGASELKDVTYINPGSSDGDIISNADDLNKFFSYLLSGKILKEQQLKQMLTTVPTEREGTRYGLGILEIKLPNGVSIWGHRGAVPGFSTFVGGTLGGKHTFAINANSLNINNPEFFKDILLAEFSK
;
A
#
# COMPACT_ATOMS: atom_id res chain seq x y z
N MET A 1 -25.11 2.60 31.36
CA MET A 1 -25.09 1.75 30.15
C MET A 1 -24.44 2.57 29.03
N LYS A 2 -23.16 2.31 28.72
CA LYS A 2 -22.47 2.98 27.61
C LYS A 2 -22.73 2.14 26.36
N THR A 3 -23.52 2.66 25.45
CA THR A 3 -23.71 2.09 24.09
C THR A 3 -22.36 2.10 23.37
N ARG A 4 -21.73 0.95 23.20
CA ARG A 4 -20.56 0.79 22.34
C ARG A 4 -21.06 0.94 20.89
N SER A 5 -20.64 2.02 20.23
CA SER A 5 -20.76 2.16 18.78
C SER A 5 -19.92 1.04 18.14
N LYS A 6 -20.58 0.08 17.51
CA LYS A 6 -19.93 -0.97 16.74
C LYS A 6 -19.61 -0.37 15.38
N ILE A 7 -18.35 -0.01 15.14
CA ILE A 7 -17.86 0.09 13.78
C ILE A 7 -17.91 -1.32 13.22
N THR A 8 -18.86 -1.58 12.34
CA THR A 8 -18.93 -2.87 11.64
C THR A 8 -17.71 -2.93 10.73
N CYS A 9 -16.83 -3.89 10.94
CA CYS A 9 -15.61 -4.15 10.14
C CYS A 9 -15.89 -4.29 8.62
N ALA A 10 -17.13 -4.49 8.21
CA ALA A 10 -17.59 -4.43 6.82
C ALA A 10 -17.13 -3.15 6.08
N SER A 11 -16.96 -2.02 6.80
CA SER A 11 -16.54 -0.75 6.19
C SER A 11 -15.07 -0.72 5.79
N LEU A 12 -14.20 -1.52 6.40
CA LEU A 12 -12.77 -1.53 6.05
C LEU A 12 -12.46 -2.46 4.86
N SER A 13 -13.23 -3.53 4.72
CA SER A 13 -13.18 -4.42 3.54
C SER A 13 -13.88 -3.80 2.32
N LEU A 14 -14.94 -2.99 2.54
CA LEU A 14 -15.72 -2.28 1.50
C LEU A 14 -14.96 -1.10 0.86
N LEU A 15 -13.77 -0.75 1.33
CA LEU A 15 -12.89 0.24 0.70
C LEU A 15 -12.50 -0.11 -0.75
N ILE A 16 -13.08 -1.18 -1.32
CA ILE A 16 -12.76 -1.71 -2.65
C ILE A 16 -13.96 -1.67 -3.62
N ALA A 17 -15.22 -1.47 -3.19
CA ALA A 17 -16.39 -1.54 -4.07
C ALA A 17 -17.16 -0.21 -4.18
N GLY A 18 -17.18 0.37 -5.35
CA GLY A 18 -18.01 1.53 -5.70
C GLY A 18 -18.00 1.80 -7.20
N SER A 19 -19.04 1.36 -7.90
CA SER A 19 -19.22 1.54 -9.35
C SER A 19 -19.88 2.88 -9.67
N SER A 20 -19.35 3.61 -10.65
CA SER A 20 -20.07 4.69 -11.32
C SER A 20 -19.86 4.58 -12.82
N LEU A 21 -20.92 4.32 -13.56
CA LEU A 21 -20.99 4.38 -15.02
C LEU A 21 -20.77 5.83 -15.50
N LEU A 22 -19.91 6.02 -16.49
CA LEU A 22 -19.83 7.23 -17.30
C LEU A 22 -20.05 6.88 -18.76
N CYS A 23 -21.08 7.50 -19.35
CA CYS A 23 -21.39 7.44 -20.78
C CYS A 23 -20.30 8.12 -21.61
N ILE A 24 -19.92 7.46 -22.73
CA ILE A 24 -18.95 7.96 -23.71
C ILE A 24 -19.71 8.43 -24.94
N THR A 25 -19.46 9.66 -25.39
CA THR A 25 -19.83 10.16 -26.72
C THR A 25 -18.60 10.18 -27.63
N PRO A 26 -18.70 9.89 -28.93
CA PRO A 26 -17.57 9.74 -29.82
C PRO A 26 -17.01 11.08 -30.32
N ALA A 27 -15.68 11.19 -30.39
CA ALA A 27 -14.96 12.37 -30.84
C ALA A 27 -14.62 12.28 -32.36
N SER A 28 -14.70 13.43 -33.00
CA SER A 28 -14.47 13.65 -34.42
C SER A 28 -12.99 13.74 -34.77
N ILE A 29 -12.65 13.30 -35.99
CA ILE A 29 -11.31 13.25 -36.58
C ILE A 29 -10.89 14.67 -37.00
N VAL A 30 -9.68 15.11 -36.63
CA VAL A 30 -9.03 16.34 -37.12
C VAL A 30 -7.69 15.98 -37.78
N LYS A 31 -7.49 16.59 -38.96
CA LYS A 31 -6.30 16.46 -39.83
C LYS A 31 -5.04 17.06 -39.24
N ALA A 32 -3.89 16.49 -39.58
CA ALA A 32 -2.54 16.93 -39.23
C ALA A 32 -2.08 18.13 -40.05
N GLU A 33 -1.39 19.07 -39.39
CA GLU A 33 -0.53 20.12 -39.98
C GLU A 33 0.88 20.12 -39.32
N PRO A 34 1.90 20.71 -40.01
CA PRO A 34 3.30 20.29 -39.78
C PRO A 34 4.04 21.00 -38.66
N ALA A 35 5.10 20.33 -38.23
CA ALA A 35 5.96 20.67 -37.07
C ALA A 35 6.65 22.03 -37.16
N GLN A 36 6.36 22.87 -36.19
CA GLN A 36 7.30 23.95 -35.72
C GLN A 36 7.10 24.17 -34.22
N ASN A 37 8.25 24.28 -33.49
CA ASN A 37 8.36 24.57 -32.05
C ASN A 37 8.16 23.43 -31.04
N VAL A 38 9.01 22.41 -31.09
CA VAL A 38 9.06 21.33 -30.07
C VAL A 38 9.63 21.79 -28.73
N SER A 39 10.42 22.85 -28.67
CA SER A 39 11.09 23.30 -27.42
C SER A 39 10.18 24.10 -26.48
N SER A 40 9.27 24.92 -27.00
CA SER A 40 8.36 25.72 -26.15
C SER A 40 7.15 24.92 -25.66
N SER A 41 6.74 23.88 -26.39
CA SER A 41 5.61 23.01 -26.03
C SER A 41 5.96 22.07 -24.85
N LEU A 42 7.20 21.61 -24.74
CA LEU A 42 7.68 20.76 -23.64
C LEU A 42 7.74 21.53 -22.29
N GLN A 43 8.09 22.81 -22.31
CA GLN A 43 8.10 23.63 -21.08
C GLN A 43 6.69 24.03 -20.63
N THR A 44 5.77 24.29 -21.55
CA THR A 44 4.37 24.62 -21.23
C THR A 44 3.58 23.39 -20.75
N SER A 45 3.80 22.21 -21.32
CA SER A 45 3.14 20.98 -20.86
C SER A 45 3.53 20.63 -19.43
N THR A 46 4.81 20.66 -19.09
CA THR A 46 5.29 20.33 -17.72
C THR A 46 4.76 21.29 -16.64
N GLN A 47 4.58 22.57 -16.95
CA GLN A 47 4.01 23.54 -16.00
C GLN A 47 2.49 23.33 -15.83
N SER A 48 1.76 23.04 -16.90
CA SER A 48 0.33 22.70 -16.86
C SER A 48 0.09 21.43 -16.02
N ASP A 49 0.93 20.41 -16.20
CA ASP A 49 0.83 19.13 -15.46
C ASP A 49 1.00 19.36 -13.96
N ARG A 50 2.02 20.12 -13.57
CA ARG A 50 2.26 20.50 -12.17
C ARG A 50 1.09 21.25 -11.55
N ASN A 51 0.43 22.11 -12.28
CA ASN A 51 -0.72 22.87 -11.79
C ASN A 51 -1.95 21.95 -11.58
N SER A 52 -2.14 20.95 -12.45
CA SER A 52 -3.21 19.95 -12.32
C SER A 52 -3.03 19.10 -11.06
N VAL A 53 -1.82 18.59 -10.81
CA VAL A 53 -1.49 17.83 -9.58
C VAL A 53 -1.70 18.70 -8.34
N LYS A 54 -1.20 19.95 -8.34
CA LYS A 54 -1.42 20.90 -7.23
C LYS A 54 -2.90 21.16 -6.95
N LYS A 55 -3.72 21.25 -8.01
CA LYS A 55 -5.17 21.43 -7.86
C LYS A 55 -5.79 20.20 -7.22
N ALA A 56 -5.53 19.00 -7.75
CA ALA A 56 -6.05 17.76 -7.22
C ALA A 56 -5.69 17.55 -5.72
N MET A 57 -4.46 17.91 -5.33
CA MET A 57 -4.06 17.85 -3.92
C MET A 57 -4.81 18.86 -3.04
N ARG A 58 -5.06 20.08 -3.53
CA ARG A 58 -5.88 21.05 -2.76
C ARG A 58 -7.34 20.59 -2.64
N ASP A 59 -7.88 20.01 -3.71
CA ASP A 59 -9.24 19.46 -3.71
C ASP A 59 -9.36 18.30 -2.69
N THR A 60 -8.31 17.50 -2.50
CA THR A 60 -8.25 16.46 -1.47
C THR A 60 -8.46 17.03 -0.05
N LEU A 61 -7.97 18.23 0.26
CA LEU A 61 -8.21 18.85 1.58
C LEU A 61 -9.71 19.15 1.81
N GLN A 62 -10.46 19.40 0.75
CA GLN A 62 -11.92 19.64 0.85
C GLN A 62 -12.68 18.35 1.23
N LEU A 63 -12.04 17.18 1.07
CA LEU A 63 -12.56 15.89 1.51
C LEU A 63 -12.33 15.62 3.01
N GLY A 64 -11.80 16.60 3.77
CA GLY A 64 -11.57 16.50 5.21
C GLY A 64 -10.20 15.98 5.62
N TYR A 65 -9.24 15.86 4.71
CA TYR A 65 -7.86 15.52 5.06
C TYR A 65 -7.13 16.74 5.65
N PRO A 66 -6.46 16.62 6.82
CA PRO A 66 -5.72 17.76 7.42
C PRO A 66 -4.56 18.24 6.57
N GLY A 67 -3.83 17.31 5.96
CA GLY A 67 -2.68 17.60 5.13
C GLY A 67 -2.34 16.46 4.19
N ILE A 68 -1.66 16.80 3.11
CA ILE A 68 -1.23 15.87 2.07
C ILE A 68 0.16 16.26 1.58
N LEU A 69 0.96 15.26 1.28
CA LEU A 69 2.21 15.41 0.55
C LEU A 69 2.21 14.48 -0.67
N ALA A 70 2.87 14.91 -1.72
CA ALA A 70 3.19 14.07 -2.88
C ALA A 70 4.61 14.39 -3.35
N GLN A 71 5.34 13.35 -3.74
CA GLN A 71 6.61 13.49 -4.42
C GLN A 71 6.58 12.65 -5.70
N ILE A 72 7.01 13.25 -6.79
CA ILE A 72 7.02 12.65 -8.11
C ILE A 72 8.47 12.69 -8.62
N SER A 73 8.96 11.56 -9.12
CA SER A 73 10.26 11.43 -9.78
C SER A 73 10.06 10.97 -11.21
N LYS A 74 10.56 11.74 -12.19
CA LYS A 74 10.43 11.46 -13.61
C LYS A 74 11.70 11.83 -14.36
N GLY A 75 12.33 10.84 -15.01
CA GLY A 75 13.53 11.08 -15.80
C GLY A 75 14.70 11.68 -15.02
N GLY A 76 14.89 11.26 -13.77
CA GLY A 76 15.96 11.75 -12.88
C GLY A 76 15.69 13.12 -12.24
N LYS A 77 14.52 13.72 -12.47
CA LYS A 77 14.09 14.95 -11.80
C LYS A 77 13.02 14.62 -10.78
N THR A 78 13.14 15.22 -9.59
CA THR A 78 12.17 15.06 -8.51
C THR A 78 11.55 16.40 -8.16
N TRP A 79 10.25 16.41 -7.91
CA TRP A 79 9.52 17.56 -7.36
C TRP A 79 8.50 17.10 -6.33
N SER A 80 8.30 17.96 -5.36
CA SER A 80 7.41 17.68 -4.23
C SER A 80 6.32 18.73 -4.12
N TYR A 81 5.15 18.30 -3.66
CA TYR A 81 4.02 19.15 -3.37
C TYR A 81 3.51 18.84 -1.98
N THR A 82 3.09 19.88 -1.27
CA THR A 82 2.44 19.75 0.03
C THR A 82 1.26 20.71 0.11
N ALA A 83 0.22 20.29 0.84
CA ALA A 83 -0.91 21.16 1.15
C ALA A 83 -1.44 20.82 2.56
N GLY A 84 -2.06 21.79 3.22
CA GLY A 84 -2.57 21.64 4.57
C GLY A 84 -1.50 21.54 5.66
N VAL A 85 -1.87 20.91 6.77
CA VAL A 85 -1.06 20.88 7.99
C VAL A 85 -0.66 19.47 8.41
N ALA A 86 0.52 19.36 8.95
CA ALA A 86 1.06 18.14 9.56
C ALA A 86 0.59 17.94 11.01
N ASP A 87 0.19 19.01 11.68
CA ASP A 87 -0.29 19.02 13.08
C ASP A 87 -1.45 20.01 13.19
N LEU A 88 -2.63 19.48 13.47
CA LEU A 88 -3.85 20.30 13.63
C LEU A 88 -3.79 21.23 14.83
N ARG A 89 -3.12 20.81 15.90
CA ARG A 89 -3.01 21.59 17.15
C ARG A 89 -2.08 22.78 16.99
N THR A 90 -0.91 22.59 16.37
CA THR A 90 0.10 23.63 16.22
C THR A 90 0.01 24.38 14.90
N LYS A 91 -0.83 23.90 13.97
CA LYS A 91 -0.93 24.38 12.59
C LYS A 91 0.38 24.28 11.82
N LYS A 92 1.29 23.39 12.25
CA LYS A 92 2.56 23.13 11.56
C LYS A 92 2.27 22.70 10.12
N PRO A 93 2.83 23.37 9.11
CA PRO A 93 2.54 23.03 7.71
C PRO A 93 3.09 21.65 7.36
N MET A 94 2.44 20.96 6.43
CA MET A 94 2.92 19.71 5.86
C MET A 94 4.24 19.96 5.10
N LYS A 95 5.18 19.00 5.20
CA LYS A 95 6.47 19.05 4.47
C LYS A 95 6.72 17.73 3.75
N ALA A 96 7.42 17.81 2.62
CA ALA A 96 7.67 16.66 1.74
C ALA A 96 8.64 15.62 2.34
N ASP A 97 9.53 16.05 3.24
CA ASP A 97 10.53 15.20 3.92
C ASP A 97 9.98 14.53 5.20
N PHE A 98 8.70 14.70 5.51
CA PHE A 98 8.09 14.11 6.70
C PHE A 98 7.88 12.62 6.53
N ARG A 99 8.15 11.90 7.63
CA ARG A 99 7.89 10.46 7.79
C ARG A 99 6.44 10.23 8.11
N PHE A 100 5.95 9.07 7.69
CA PHE A 100 4.59 8.59 7.92
C PHE A 100 4.55 7.06 7.93
N ARG A 101 3.51 6.47 8.51
CA ARG A 101 3.26 5.03 8.42
C ARG A 101 2.73 4.71 7.03
N ILE A 102 3.33 3.71 6.39
CA ILE A 102 3.01 3.39 4.99
C ILE A 102 1.92 2.32 4.85
N GLY A 103 1.51 1.71 5.98
CA GLY A 103 0.48 0.67 5.98
C GLY A 103 0.81 -0.46 5.02
N SER A 104 -0.19 -0.95 4.32
CA SER A 104 -0.05 -2.12 3.42
C SER A 104 0.96 -1.97 2.28
N VAL A 105 1.58 -0.82 2.08
CA VAL A 105 2.77 -0.73 1.20
C VAL A 105 3.89 -1.64 1.71
N THR A 106 3.93 -1.94 3.01
CA THR A 106 4.79 -2.95 3.66
C THR A 106 4.73 -4.29 2.92
N LYS A 107 3.57 -4.68 2.39
CA LYS A 107 3.38 -5.94 1.66
C LYS A 107 4.30 -6.07 0.43
N THR A 108 4.60 -4.95 -0.23
CA THR A 108 5.55 -4.97 -1.36
C THR A 108 6.98 -5.26 -0.90
N PHE A 109 7.38 -4.77 0.28
CA PHE A 109 8.69 -5.09 0.87
C PHE A 109 8.76 -6.58 1.24
N ILE A 110 7.75 -7.11 1.94
CA ILE A 110 7.67 -8.54 2.31
C ILE A 110 7.69 -9.44 1.07
N ALA A 111 6.91 -9.10 0.04
CA ALA A 111 6.90 -9.85 -1.21
C ALA A 111 8.26 -9.81 -1.93
N THR A 112 8.96 -8.68 -1.88
CA THR A 112 10.30 -8.53 -2.45
C THR A 112 11.30 -9.46 -1.75
N VAL A 113 11.29 -9.53 -0.42
CA VAL A 113 12.14 -10.46 0.36
C VAL A 113 11.86 -11.92 -0.03
N LEU A 114 10.59 -12.33 -0.08
CA LEU A 114 10.22 -13.71 -0.44
C LEU A 114 10.61 -14.07 -1.87
N LEU A 115 10.49 -13.12 -2.80
CA LEU A 115 10.94 -13.31 -4.18
C LEU A 115 12.47 -13.40 -4.28
N GLN A 116 13.22 -12.67 -3.49
CA GLN A 116 14.67 -12.81 -3.40
C GLN A 116 15.04 -14.19 -2.85
N LEU A 117 14.41 -14.64 -1.74
CA LEU A 117 14.63 -15.97 -1.17
C LEU A 117 14.28 -17.08 -2.17
N SER A 118 13.21 -16.91 -2.95
CA SER A 118 12.88 -17.84 -4.05
C SER A 118 13.95 -17.82 -5.15
N GLY A 119 14.46 -16.66 -5.52
CA GLY A 119 15.56 -16.53 -6.49
C GLY A 119 16.91 -17.08 -6.00
N GLU A 120 17.05 -17.28 -4.70
CA GLU A 120 18.17 -17.96 -4.02
C GLU A 120 17.93 -19.46 -3.85
N ASN A 121 16.80 -20.00 -4.32
CA ASN A 121 16.35 -21.38 -4.13
C ASN A 121 16.17 -21.80 -2.66
N ARG A 122 15.93 -20.85 -1.76
CA ARG A 122 15.68 -21.14 -0.34
C ARG A 122 14.23 -21.57 -0.09
N LEU A 123 13.31 -21.21 -0.97
CA LEU A 123 11.90 -21.65 -0.99
C LEU A 123 11.38 -21.69 -2.42
N ASN A 124 10.28 -22.43 -2.65
CA ASN A 124 9.50 -22.34 -3.88
C ASN A 124 8.16 -21.70 -3.57
N LEU A 125 7.74 -20.72 -4.39
CA LEU A 125 6.47 -20.01 -4.19
C LEU A 125 5.25 -20.94 -4.29
N ASP A 126 5.38 -22.07 -4.95
CA ASP A 126 4.32 -23.06 -5.10
C ASP A 126 4.38 -24.18 -4.04
N ASP A 127 5.32 -24.08 -3.08
CA ASP A 127 5.31 -24.95 -1.89
C ASP A 127 4.03 -24.73 -1.07
N PRO A 128 3.41 -25.78 -0.54
CA PRO A 128 2.34 -25.64 0.45
C PRO A 128 2.89 -25.02 1.75
N ILE A 129 2.11 -24.16 2.38
CA ILE A 129 2.53 -23.48 3.61
C ILE A 129 2.79 -24.44 4.76
N GLU A 130 2.10 -25.58 4.80
CA GLU A 130 2.28 -26.66 5.79
C GLU A 130 3.71 -27.21 5.82
N LYS A 131 4.41 -27.24 4.68
CA LYS A 131 5.82 -27.65 4.60
C LYS A 131 6.73 -26.80 5.49
N TRP A 132 6.41 -25.51 5.62
CA TRP A 132 7.23 -24.55 6.31
C TRP A 132 6.73 -24.21 7.72
N LEU A 133 5.43 -24.19 7.89
CA LEU A 133 4.72 -23.83 9.12
C LEU A 133 3.72 -24.95 9.51
N PRO A 134 4.24 -26.15 9.89
CA PRO A 134 3.39 -27.29 10.16
C PRO A 134 2.44 -27.02 11.34
N GLY A 135 1.15 -27.30 11.12
CA GLY A 135 0.11 -27.16 12.14
C GLY A 135 -0.39 -25.74 12.38
N VAL A 136 0.17 -24.73 11.71
CA VAL A 136 -0.22 -23.32 11.92
C VAL A 136 -1.56 -23.02 11.22
N ILE A 137 -1.77 -23.56 10.03
CA ILE A 137 -2.97 -23.29 9.21
C ILE A 137 -3.82 -24.56 9.12
N GLN A 138 -4.59 -24.83 10.18
CA GLN A 138 -5.40 -26.04 10.30
C GLN A 138 -6.73 -25.78 11.03
N GLY A 139 -7.73 -26.60 10.74
CA GLY A 139 -9.05 -26.52 11.38
C GLY A 139 -9.95 -25.46 10.76
N ASN A 140 -11.19 -25.40 11.19
CA ASN A 140 -12.22 -24.47 10.74
C ASN A 140 -12.37 -24.36 9.19
N GLY A 141 -12.06 -25.46 8.47
CA GLY A 141 -12.10 -25.51 7.00
C GLY A 141 -10.77 -25.16 6.31
N TYR A 142 -9.73 -24.86 7.06
CA TYR A 142 -8.38 -24.63 6.53
C TYR A 142 -7.54 -25.91 6.51
N ASP A 143 -6.73 -26.02 5.45
CA ASP A 143 -5.68 -27.05 5.30
C ASP A 143 -4.46 -26.42 4.66
N GLY A 144 -3.40 -26.27 5.44
CA GLY A 144 -2.11 -25.68 4.99
C GLY A 144 -1.45 -26.44 3.84
N ASN A 145 -1.81 -27.71 3.60
CA ASN A 145 -1.32 -28.49 2.46
C ASN A 145 -1.91 -28.02 1.12
N GLN A 146 -3.05 -27.33 1.12
CA GLN A 146 -3.72 -26.85 -0.08
C GLN A 146 -3.44 -25.38 -0.38
N ILE A 147 -2.78 -24.67 0.54
CA ILE A 147 -2.50 -23.24 0.44
C ILE A 147 -1.01 -23.04 0.11
N THR A 148 -0.71 -22.39 -1.00
CA THR A 148 0.66 -22.10 -1.40
C THR A 148 1.12 -20.71 -0.96
N ILE A 149 2.45 -20.50 -0.89
CA ILE A 149 3.07 -19.19 -0.62
C ILE A 149 2.60 -18.17 -1.67
N ARG A 150 2.51 -18.56 -2.94
CA ARG A 150 2.01 -17.72 -4.04
C ARG A 150 0.58 -17.24 -3.78
N GLN A 151 -0.28 -18.11 -3.30
CA GLN A 151 -1.67 -17.77 -3.01
C GLN A 151 -1.81 -16.81 -1.82
N LEU A 152 -0.91 -16.87 -0.85
CA LEU A 152 -0.82 -15.87 0.22
C LEU A 152 -0.37 -14.50 -0.34
N LEU A 153 0.66 -14.50 -1.19
CA LEU A 153 1.22 -13.29 -1.79
C LEU A 153 0.21 -12.53 -2.68
N ASN A 154 -0.68 -13.24 -3.39
CA ASN A 154 -1.62 -12.64 -4.34
C ASN A 154 -3.07 -12.63 -3.87
N HIS A 155 -3.33 -12.98 -2.60
CA HIS A 155 -4.66 -12.98 -1.99
C HIS A 155 -5.66 -13.97 -2.61
N THR A 156 -5.17 -15.11 -3.09
CA THR A 156 -6.03 -16.20 -3.62
C THR A 156 -6.06 -17.44 -2.71
N SER A 157 -5.56 -17.33 -1.49
CA SER A 157 -5.51 -18.42 -0.51
C SER A 157 -6.88 -18.76 0.11
N GLY A 158 -7.81 -17.80 0.13
CA GLY A 158 -9.09 -17.91 0.84
C GLY A 158 -8.98 -17.71 2.35
N ILE A 159 -7.79 -17.39 2.89
CA ILE A 159 -7.66 -17.10 4.33
C ILE A 159 -8.33 -15.76 4.64
N ALA A 160 -9.30 -15.82 5.57
CA ALA A 160 -10.06 -14.66 6.01
C ALA A 160 -9.15 -13.58 6.64
N ASP A 161 -9.54 -12.33 6.48
CA ASP A 161 -8.80 -11.20 7.06
C ASP A 161 -9.10 -11.07 8.56
N TYR A 162 -8.05 -11.03 9.41
CA TYR A 162 -8.16 -10.90 10.86
C TYR A 162 -8.90 -9.63 11.29
N ILE A 163 -8.88 -8.58 10.45
CA ILE A 163 -9.59 -7.32 10.76
C ILE A 163 -11.11 -7.52 10.90
N ASN A 164 -11.65 -8.59 10.33
CA ASN A 164 -13.07 -8.97 10.44
C ASN A 164 -13.37 -9.78 11.71
N SER A 165 -12.35 -10.15 12.48
CA SER A 165 -12.55 -10.87 13.73
C SER A 165 -13.16 -9.96 14.81
N LYS A 166 -14.10 -10.49 15.60
CA LYS A 166 -14.66 -9.81 16.78
C LYS A 166 -13.61 -9.49 17.88
N ASP A 167 -12.47 -10.18 17.83
CA ASP A 167 -11.40 -10.07 18.81
C ASP A 167 -10.38 -8.95 18.40
N PHE A 168 -10.50 -8.43 17.18
CA PHE A 168 -9.75 -7.28 16.68
C PHE A 168 -10.55 -5.98 16.86
N ASP A 169 -9.92 -4.96 17.43
CA ASP A 169 -10.51 -3.63 17.57
C ASP A 169 -9.52 -2.55 17.08
N ILE A 170 -9.76 -2.04 15.87
CA ILE A 170 -8.96 -0.97 15.26
C ILE A 170 -9.02 0.34 16.05
N THR A 171 -10.00 0.52 16.92
CA THR A 171 -10.15 1.74 17.74
C THR A 171 -9.32 1.69 19.03
N ASP A 172 -8.91 0.50 19.46
CA ASP A 172 -7.97 0.32 20.57
C ASP A 172 -6.52 0.43 20.09
N ILE A 173 -6.14 1.66 19.78
CA ILE A 173 -4.82 2.02 19.23
C ILE A 173 -3.63 1.68 20.13
N LYS A 174 -3.87 1.29 21.38
CA LYS A 174 -2.83 0.93 22.36
C LYS A 174 -2.64 -0.58 22.49
N LYS A 175 -3.60 -1.38 22.03
CA LYS A 175 -3.52 -2.82 22.11
C LYS A 175 -2.50 -3.36 21.09
N SER A 176 -1.55 -4.13 21.58
CA SER A 176 -0.61 -4.88 20.77
C SER A 176 -1.12 -6.31 20.59
N TYR A 177 -0.81 -6.88 19.44
CA TYR A 177 -1.06 -8.29 19.13
C TYR A 177 0.24 -8.90 18.61
N THR A 178 0.48 -10.17 18.93
CA THR A 178 1.56 -10.94 18.30
C THR A 178 1.15 -11.40 16.90
N ALA A 179 2.12 -11.82 16.09
CA ALA A 179 1.84 -12.38 14.77
C ALA A 179 0.93 -13.62 14.87
N GLU A 180 1.17 -14.48 15.88
CA GLU A 180 0.36 -15.67 16.14
C GLU A 180 -1.07 -15.32 16.53
N GLU A 181 -1.28 -14.25 17.33
CA GLU A 181 -2.62 -13.76 17.68
C GLU A 181 -3.38 -13.28 16.44
N PHE A 182 -2.73 -12.52 15.53
CA PHE A 182 -3.34 -12.12 14.27
C PHE A 182 -3.70 -13.32 13.39
N VAL A 183 -2.80 -14.31 13.26
CA VAL A 183 -3.09 -15.52 12.51
C VAL A 183 -4.26 -16.29 13.13
N LYS A 184 -4.26 -16.47 14.46
CA LYS A 184 -5.36 -17.12 15.19
C LYS A 184 -6.69 -16.42 14.97
N MET A 185 -6.74 -15.10 14.98
CA MET A 185 -7.95 -14.34 14.68
C MET A 185 -8.45 -14.62 13.25
N GLY A 186 -7.55 -14.61 12.25
CA GLY A 186 -7.90 -14.86 10.86
C GLY A 186 -8.45 -16.27 10.65
N ILE A 187 -7.77 -17.31 11.15
CA ILE A 187 -8.21 -18.71 11.01
C ILE A 187 -9.39 -19.07 11.91
N SER A 188 -9.76 -18.24 12.90
CA SER A 188 -11.00 -18.42 13.66
C SER A 188 -12.25 -18.11 12.85
N LEU A 189 -12.12 -17.36 11.77
CA LEU A 189 -13.17 -17.11 10.79
C LEU A 189 -13.18 -18.24 9.73
N PRO A 190 -14.32 -18.55 9.11
CA PRO A 190 -14.34 -19.52 8.01
C PRO A 190 -13.55 -18.99 6.81
N PRO A 191 -13.00 -19.88 5.94
CA PRO A 191 -12.40 -19.45 4.68
C PRO A 191 -13.38 -18.68 3.80
N ASP A 192 -12.91 -17.62 3.15
CA ASP A 192 -13.72 -16.84 2.19
C ASP A 192 -14.08 -17.71 0.96
N PHE A 193 -13.18 -18.61 0.56
CA PHE A 193 -13.34 -19.58 -0.55
C PHE A 193 -12.23 -20.65 -0.49
N ALA A 194 -12.36 -21.70 -1.27
CA ALA A 194 -11.32 -22.72 -1.40
C ALA A 194 -10.07 -22.16 -2.10
N PRO A 195 -8.85 -22.57 -1.71
CA PRO A 195 -7.60 -22.05 -2.27
C PRO A 195 -7.57 -22.01 -3.80
N GLY A 196 -7.26 -20.86 -4.38
CA GLY A 196 -7.23 -20.62 -5.82
C GLY A 196 -8.59 -20.43 -6.51
N LYS A 197 -9.70 -20.41 -5.77
CA LYS A 197 -11.05 -20.30 -6.35
C LYS A 197 -11.66 -18.89 -6.31
N GLY A 198 -10.94 -17.94 -5.73
CA GLY A 198 -11.39 -16.55 -5.62
C GLY A 198 -10.23 -15.61 -5.33
N TRP A 199 -10.58 -14.36 -5.09
CA TRP A 199 -9.68 -13.33 -4.63
C TRP A 199 -10.34 -12.57 -3.47
N SER A 200 -9.65 -12.47 -2.34
CA SER A 200 -10.07 -11.66 -1.19
C SER A 200 -8.82 -11.14 -0.49
N TYR A 201 -8.74 -9.82 -0.33
CA TYR A 201 -7.62 -9.19 0.35
C TYR A 201 -7.53 -9.67 1.80
N SER A 202 -6.37 -10.19 2.20
CA SER A 202 -6.16 -10.73 3.54
C SER A 202 -4.86 -10.22 4.15
N ASN A 203 -4.95 -9.46 5.22
CA ASN A 203 -3.82 -9.08 6.05
C ASN A 203 -3.24 -10.31 6.76
N THR A 204 -4.09 -11.24 7.21
CA THR A 204 -3.66 -12.52 7.81
C THR A 204 -2.64 -13.25 6.94
N GLY A 205 -2.86 -13.29 5.62
CA GLY A 205 -1.92 -13.91 4.69
C GLY A 205 -0.52 -13.30 4.77
N TYR A 206 -0.41 -11.99 4.94
CA TYR A 206 0.89 -11.31 5.03
C TYR A 206 1.53 -11.41 6.40
N VAL A 207 0.76 -11.56 7.47
CA VAL A 207 1.32 -11.94 8.78
C VAL A 207 1.94 -13.34 8.71
N ILE A 208 1.27 -14.31 8.09
CA ILE A 208 1.80 -15.66 7.85
C ILE A 208 3.10 -15.60 7.04
N LEU A 209 3.17 -14.73 6.01
CA LEU A 209 4.37 -14.55 5.19
C LEU A 209 5.55 -13.95 5.99
N GLY A 210 5.30 -13.09 6.98
CA GLY A 210 6.32 -12.62 7.91
C GLY A 210 6.89 -13.75 8.75
N ILE A 211 6.03 -14.59 9.35
CA ILE A 211 6.43 -15.79 10.09
C ILE A 211 7.20 -16.77 9.18
N LEU A 212 6.78 -16.91 7.92
CA LEU A 212 7.49 -17.72 6.94
C LEU A 212 8.92 -17.21 6.68
N ILE A 213 9.13 -15.90 6.54
CA ILE A 213 10.46 -15.33 6.38
C ILE A 213 11.36 -15.75 7.56
N GLU A 214 10.87 -15.58 8.78
CA GLU A 214 11.61 -15.96 9.99
C GLU A 214 11.93 -17.47 10.01
N ARG A 215 10.99 -18.30 9.61
CA ARG A 215 11.19 -19.75 9.52
C ARG A 215 12.25 -20.16 8.50
N VAL A 216 12.28 -19.50 7.35
CA VAL A 216 13.20 -19.79 6.25
C VAL A 216 14.61 -19.27 6.53
N THR A 217 14.72 -18.12 7.19
CA THR A 217 16.00 -17.41 7.32
C THR A 217 16.65 -17.59 8.69
N GLY A 218 15.87 -17.75 9.74
CA GLY A 218 16.30 -17.71 11.13
C GLY A 218 16.40 -16.28 11.70
N ASN A 219 16.17 -15.25 10.86
CA ASN A 219 16.14 -13.85 11.23
C ASN A 219 14.70 -13.36 11.24
N SER A 220 14.39 -12.31 11.98
CA SER A 220 13.08 -11.65 11.90
C SER A 220 12.82 -11.09 10.49
N TYR A 221 11.55 -11.00 10.09
CA TYR A 221 11.21 -10.35 8.82
C TYR A 221 11.73 -8.91 8.74
N ALA A 222 11.81 -8.24 9.90
CA ALA A 222 12.34 -6.89 9.99
C ALA A 222 13.83 -6.83 9.63
N GLU A 223 14.64 -7.74 10.18
CA GLU A 223 16.06 -7.86 9.83
C GLU A 223 16.26 -8.21 8.34
N GLU A 224 15.42 -9.08 7.78
CA GLU A 224 15.52 -9.44 6.36
C GLU A 224 15.15 -8.25 5.45
N VAL A 225 14.14 -7.44 5.81
CA VAL A 225 13.82 -6.20 5.07
C VAL A 225 14.95 -5.18 5.21
N GLU A 226 15.53 -5.02 6.41
CA GLU A 226 16.66 -4.13 6.65
C GLU A 226 17.85 -4.52 5.78
N ASN A 227 18.33 -5.77 5.93
CA ASN A 227 19.54 -6.25 5.28
C ASN A 227 19.43 -6.37 3.75
N ARG A 228 18.23 -6.66 3.23
CA ARG A 228 18.02 -6.93 1.80
C ARG A 228 17.52 -5.74 1.00
N ILE A 229 16.90 -4.78 1.65
CA ILE A 229 16.24 -3.64 0.96
C ILE A 229 16.71 -2.32 1.53
N ILE A 230 16.58 -2.08 2.84
CA ILE A 230 16.80 -0.76 3.43
C ILE A 230 18.27 -0.36 3.36
N GLU A 231 19.17 -1.18 3.89
CA GLU A 231 20.61 -0.92 3.86
C GLU A 231 21.17 -0.86 2.43
N PRO A 232 20.94 -1.85 1.53
CA PRO A 232 21.50 -1.81 0.18
C PRO A 232 21.03 -0.65 -0.67
N LEU A 233 19.84 -0.12 -0.38
CA LEU A 233 19.26 1.03 -1.07
C LEU A 233 19.48 2.34 -0.33
N ASP A 234 20.14 2.35 0.84
CA ASP A 234 20.31 3.53 1.68
C ASP A 234 18.98 4.29 1.86
N LEU A 235 17.97 3.58 2.42
CA LEU A 235 16.64 4.14 2.71
C LEU A 235 16.63 4.69 4.15
N SER A 236 17.37 5.75 4.40
CA SER A 236 17.69 6.27 5.74
C SER A 236 16.48 6.80 6.53
N ASN A 237 15.31 6.90 5.92
CA ASN A 237 14.06 7.30 6.56
C ASN A 237 13.04 6.16 6.65
N THR A 238 13.43 4.94 6.29
CA THR A 238 12.57 3.75 6.33
C THR A 238 12.93 2.91 7.54
N PHE A 239 11.93 2.54 8.34
CA PHE A 239 12.11 1.85 9.61
C PHE A 239 11.04 0.79 9.83
N LEU A 240 11.44 -0.33 10.40
CA LEU A 240 10.51 -1.31 10.98
C LEU A 240 10.47 -1.06 12.50
N PRO A 241 9.36 -0.55 13.05
CA PRO A 241 9.31 -0.05 14.41
C PRO A 241 9.30 -1.15 15.48
N GLY A 242 9.12 -2.42 15.10
CA GLY A 242 8.93 -3.52 16.05
C GLY A 242 7.72 -3.22 16.95
N ASN A 243 7.92 -3.29 18.26
CA ASN A 243 6.85 -3.00 19.23
C ASN A 243 6.73 -1.50 19.58
N SER A 244 7.47 -0.61 18.89
CA SER A 244 7.42 0.83 19.20
C SER A 244 6.29 1.52 18.47
N SER A 245 5.44 2.25 19.20
CA SER A 245 4.42 3.12 18.60
C SER A 245 5.00 4.46 18.10
N VAL A 246 6.27 4.75 18.36
CA VAL A 246 6.90 6.05 18.06
C VAL A 246 7.36 6.11 16.61
N ILE A 247 7.01 7.18 15.90
CA ILE A 247 7.63 7.53 14.62
C ILE A 247 8.99 8.20 14.93
N PRO A 248 10.12 7.67 14.45
CA PRO A 248 11.44 8.17 14.80
C PRO A 248 11.65 9.64 14.41
N GLY A 249 12.31 10.40 15.30
CA GLY A 249 12.70 11.79 15.09
C GLY A 249 11.53 12.79 15.10
N THR A 250 11.82 14.04 14.75
CA THR A 250 10.86 15.16 14.80
C THR A 250 10.27 15.54 13.43
N LYS A 251 10.79 14.94 12.37
CA LYS A 251 10.34 15.18 10.99
C LYS A 251 9.26 14.17 10.60
N HIS A 252 8.08 14.27 11.19
CA HIS A 252 6.92 13.46 10.84
C HIS A 252 5.63 14.27 10.93
N ALA A 253 4.61 13.84 10.20
CA ALA A 253 3.25 14.32 10.37
C ALA A 253 2.58 13.62 11.55
N ARG A 254 1.60 14.28 12.17
CA ARG A 254 0.66 13.61 13.08
C ARG A 254 -0.43 12.94 12.27
N GLY A 255 -0.84 11.76 12.71
CA GLY A 255 -1.87 10.97 12.07
C GLY A 255 -3.24 11.18 12.72
N TYR A 256 -4.29 11.30 11.91
CA TYR A 256 -5.64 11.58 12.38
C TYR A 256 -6.64 10.53 11.89
N LEU A 257 -7.60 10.19 12.72
CA LEU A 257 -8.67 9.26 12.40
C LEU A 257 -10.02 9.91 12.70
N GLN A 258 -10.92 9.87 11.73
CA GLN A 258 -12.31 10.19 11.93
C GLN A 258 -13.08 8.90 12.23
N LEU A 259 -13.64 8.79 13.42
CA LEU A 259 -14.52 7.68 13.77
C LEU A 259 -15.95 7.95 13.24
N ASP A 260 -16.67 6.88 12.92
CA ASP A 260 -18.03 6.98 12.44
C ASP A 260 -18.91 7.83 13.37
N GLY A 261 -19.61 8.82 12.80
CA GLY A 261 -20.48 9.74 13.52
C GLY A 261 -19.74 10.80 14.36
N ALA A 262 -18.40 10.83 14.35
CA ALA A 262 -17.65 11.87 15.03
C ALA A 262 -17.48 13.09 14.13
N SER A 263 -17.70 14.30 14.70
CA SER A 263 -17.43 15.58 14.02
C SER A 263 -15.94 15.95 14.04
N GLU A 264 -15.15 15.33 14.93
CA GLU A 264 -13.76 15.69 15.18
C GLU A 264 -12.80 14.56 14.82
N LEU A 265 -11.63 14.95 14.31
CA LEU A 265 -10.50 14.07 14.03
C LEU A 265 -9.72 13.79 15.32
N LYS A 266 -9.59 12.51 15.66
CA LYS A 266 -8.77 12.05 16.80
C LYS A 266 -7.32 11.91 16.36
N ASP A 267 -6.38 12.43 17.15
CA ASP A 267 -4.95 12.18 16.97
C ASP A 267 -4.61 10.72 17.37
N VAL A 268 -4.11 9.98 16.40
CA VAL A 268 -3.75 8.57 16.53
C VAL A 268 -2.31 8.31 16.05
N THR A 269 -1.46 9.33 16.14
CA THR A 269 -0.07 9.27 15.65
C THR A 269 0.72 8.09 16.24
N TYR A 270 0.52 7.82 17.53
CA TYR A 270 1.24 6.80 18.28
C TYR A 270 0.36 5.57 18.50
N ILE A 271 0.06 4.89 17.40
CA ILE A 271 -0.60 3.59 17.43
C ILE A 271 0.43 2.48 17.58
N ASN A 272 0.02 1.35 18.14
CA ASN A 272 0.82 0.16 18.00
C ASN A 272 0.94 -0.19 16.52
N PRO A 273 2.16 -0.46 16.04
CA PRO A 273 2.35 -0.92 14.69
C PRO A 273 1.64 -2.26 14.52
N GLY A 274 1.29 -2.61 13.32
CA GLY A 274 0.79 -3.94 13.02
C GLY A 274 1.93 -4.98 13.06
N SER A 275 1.98 -5.77 12.02
CA SER A 275 3.01 -6.77 11.78
C SER A 275 3.52 -6.60 10.34
N SER A 276 4.08 -7.64 9.76
CA SER A 276 4.56 -7.71 8.37
C SER A 276 3.51 -7.37 7.29
N ASP A 277 2.27 -7.17 7.67
CA ASP A 277 1.19 -6.71 6.80
C ASP A 277 1.10 -5.17 6.67
N GLY A 278 1.72 -4.38 7.61
CA GLY A 278 1.48 -2.93 7.57
C GLY A 278 2.28 -2.02 8.50
N ASP A 279 3.39 -2.45 9.09
CA ASP A 279 4.08 -1.74 10.18
C ASP A 279 5.14 -0.70 9.75
N ILE A 280 5.64 -0.74 8.53
CA ILE A 280 6.76 0.11 8.08
C ILE A 280 6.42 1.61 8.18
N ILE A 281 7.41 2.37 8.62
CA ILE A 281 7.46 3.84 8.58
C ILE A 281 8.44 4.23 7.48
N SER A 282 8.10 5.23 6.65
CA SER A 282 8.99 5.73 5.59
C SER A 282 8.69 7.19 5.27
N ASN A 283 9.33 7.73 4.24
CA ASN A 283 9.01 9.00 3.61
C ASN A 283 8.87 8.85 2.08
N ALA A 284 8.46 9.92 1.42
CA ALA A 284 8.20 9.88 -0.01
C ALA A 284 9.47 9.65 -0.86
N ASP A 285 10.62 10.10 -0.39
CA ASP A 285 11.89 9.96 -1.12
C ASP A 285 12.36 8.50 -1.15
N ASP A 286 12.41 7.86 0.02
CA ASP A 286 12.79 6.45 0.14
C ASP A 286 11.81 5.53 -0.62
N LEU A 287 10.51 5.81 -0.54
CA LEU A 287 9.50 5.04 -1.26
C LEU A 287 9.67 5.16 -2.78
N ASN A 288 9.90 6.38 -3.30
CA ASN A 288 10.19 6.57 -4.72
C ASN A 288 11.47 5.84 -5.16
N LYS A 289 12.51 5.87 -4.33
CA LYS A 289 13.77 5.15 -4.56
C LYS A 289 13.53 3.65 -4.61
N PHE A 290 12.84 3.08 -3.62
CA PHE A 290 12.49 1.66 -3.58
C PHE A 290 11.70 1.22 -4.82
N PHE A 291 10.60 1.91 -5.15
CA PHE A 291 9.78 1.55 -6.31
C PHE A 291 10.50 1.78 -7.65
N SER A 292 11.35 2.79 -7.76
CA SER A 292 12.18 2.99 -8.95
C SER A 292 13.13 1.80 -9.18
N TYR A 293 13.79 1.33 -8.14
CA TYR A 293 14.70 0.17 -8.21
C TYR A 293 13.94 -1.13 -8.45
N LEU A 294 12.79 -1.34 -7.80
CA LEU A 294 11.95 -2.51 -7.97
C LEU A 294 11.43 -2.62 -9.41
N LEU A 295 10.77 -1.56 -9.90
CA LEU A 295 10.14 -1.53 -11.22
C LEU A 295 11.15 -1.47 -12.38
N SER A 296 12.41 -1.12 -12.11
CA SER A 296 13.52 -1.21 -13.08
C SER A 296 14.25 -2.56 -13.08
N GLY A 297 13.84 -3.51 -12.22
CA GLY A 297 14.46 -4.84 -12.15
C GLY A 297 15.84 -4.86 -11.47
N LYS A 298 16.15 -3.85 -10.64
CA LYS A 298 17.45 -3.76 -9.95
C LYS A 298 17.48 -4.49 -8.60
N ILE A 299 16.31 -4.82 -8.03
CA ILE A 299 16.19 -5.51 -6.73
C ILE A 299 15.90 -7.00 -6.91
N LEU A 300 15.14 -7.35 -7.95
CA LEU A 300 14.76 -8.71 -8.27
C LEU A 300 15.42 -9.16 -9.57
N LYS A 301 15.78 -10.45 -9.68
CA LYS A 301 16.14 -11.05 -10.96
C LYS A 301 14.93 -11.00 -11.90
N GLU A 302 15.17 -11.03 -13.20
CA GLU A 302 14.12 -10.92 -14.23
C GLU A 302 12.96 -11.91 -14.01
N GLN A 303 13.28 -13.18 -13.70
CA GLN A 303 12.29 -14.22 -13.45
C GLN A 303 11.41 -13.86 -12.24
N GLN A 304 11.96 -13.39 -11.14
CA GLN A 304 11.23 -13.03 -9.93
C GLN A 304 10.38 -11.76 -10.15
N LEU A 305 10.91 -10.77 -10.84
CA LEU A 305 10.12 -9.59 -11.21
C LEU A 305 8.95 -9.98 -12.11
N LYS A 306 9.15 -10.85 -13.11
CA LYS A 306 8.08 -11.38 -13.95
C LYS A 306 7.00 -12.09 -13.13
N GLN A 307 7.38 -12.89 -12.14
CA GLN A 307 6.44 -13.53 -11.22
C GLN A 307 5.67 -12.49 -10.38
N MET A 308 6.35 -11.46 -9.85
CA MET A 308 5.71 -10.37 -9.12
C MET A 308 4.63 -9.67 -9.93
N LEU A 309 4.91 -9.42 -11.20
CA LEU A 309 4.04 -8.70 -12.13
C LEU A 309 3.00 -9.60 -12.81
N THR A 310 2.99 -10.90 -12.54
CA THR A 310 1.93 -11.81 -13.02
C THR A 310 0.70 -11.65 -12.14
N THR A 311 -0.34 -11.00 -12.68
CA THR A 311 -1.48 -10.55 -11.90
C THR A 311 -2.71 -11.44 -12.06
N VAL A 312 -3.53 -11.46 -11.02
CA VAL A 312 -4.89 -12.02 -11.00
C VAL A 312 -5.92 -10.87 -10.96
N PRO A 313 -7.15 -11.08 -11.46
CA PRO A 313 -8.20 -10.08 -11.34
C PRO A 313 -8.56 -9.86 -9.87
N THR A 314 -8.96 -8.63 -9.53
CA THR A 314 -9.57 -8.28 -8.24
C THR A 314 -11.06 -8.02 -8.44
N GLU A 315 -11.78 -7.79 -7.35
CA GLU A 315 -13.19 -7.38 -7.41
C GLU A 315 -13.39 -6.01 -8.07
N ARG A 316 -12.31 -5.24 -8.24
CA ARG A 316 -12.35 -3.87 -8.75
C ARG A 316 -11.94 -3.82 -10.22
N GLU A 317 -12.83 -3.27 -11.05
CA GLU A 317 -12.55 -3.02 -12.46
C GLU A 317 -11.31 -2.14 -12.65
N GLY A 318 -10.47 -2.48 -13.63
CA GLY A 318 -9.23 -1.77 -13.94
C GLY A 318 -8.10 -2.00 -12.93
N THR A 319 -8.31 -2.84 -11.91
CA THR A 319 -7.30 -3.18 -10.92
C THR A 319 -7.02 -4.68 -10.92
N ARG A 320 -5.74 -5.05 -10.91
CA ARG A 320 -5.27 -6.43 -10.82
C ARG A 320 -4.23 -6.53 -9.70
N TYR A 321 -4.02 -7.71 -9.14
CA TYR A 321 -3.07 -7.91 -8.07
C TYR A 321 -2.01 -8.95 -8.44
N GLY A 322 -0.73 -8.58 -8.30
CA GLY A 322 0.42 -9.46 -8.46
C GLY A 322 0.86 -10.08 -7.14
N LEU A 323 2.16 -10.30 -6.95
CA LEU A 323 2.72 -10.74 -5.69
C LEU A 323 3.12 -9.51 -4.87
N GLY A 324 2.22 -9.05 -4.00
CA GLY A 324 2.44 -7.86 -3.17
C GLY A 324 2.46 -6.52 -3.91
N ILE A 325 1.89 -6.46 -5.10
CA ILE A 325 1.83 -5.26 -5.93
C ILE A 325 0.51 -5.19 -6.69
N LEU A 326 -0.05 -4.00 -6.78
CA LEU A 326 -1.23 -3.70 -7.61
C LEU A 326 -0.81 -3.24 -9.00
N GLU A 327 -1.57 -3.62 -10.01
CA GLU A 327 -1.64 -2.94 -11.30
C GLU A 327 -2.94 -2.16 -11.40
N ILE A 328 -2.86 -0.85 -11.65
CA ILE A 328 -4.01 0.02 -11.92
C ILE A 328 -3.90 0.52 -13.36
N LYS A 329 -4.83 0.12 -14.18
CA LYS A 329 -4.91 0.57 -15.58
C LYS A 329 -5.72 1.87 -15.63
N LEU A 330 -5.07 2.96 -16.04
CA LEU A 330 -5.71 4.25 -16.23
C LEU A 330 -6.52 4.29 -17.54
N PRO A 331 -7.49 5.23 -17.68
CA PRO A 331 -8.32 5.34 -18.88
C PRO A 331 -7.55 5.55 -20.19
N ASN A 332 -6.37 6.16 -20.13
CA ASN A 332 -5.47 6.34 -21.29
C ASN A 332 -4.61 5.10 -21.64
N GLY A 333 -4.83 3.98 -20.93
CA GLY A 333 -4.11 2.72 -21.15
C GLY A 333 -2.80 2.59 -20.38
N VAL A 334 -2.34 3.61 -19.68
CA VAL A 334 -1.13 3.54 -18.84
C VAL A 334 -1.41 2.64 -17.64
N SER A 335 -0.53 1.67 -17.38
CA SER A 335 -0.54 0.85 -16.17
C SER A 335 0.37 1.46 -15.11
N ILE A 336 -0.18 1.68 -13.92
CA ILE A 336 0.55 2.08 -12.73
C ILE A 336 0.72 0.86 -11.83
N TRP A 337 1.96 0.57 -11.49
CA TRP A 337 2.35 -0.52 -10.59
C TRP A 337 2.75 0.04 -9.23
N GLY A 338 2.13 -0.45 -8.17
CA GLY A 338 2.39 0.07 -6.84
C GLY A 338 1.53 -0.55 -5.77
N HIS A 339 1.41 0.09 -4.63
CA HIS A 339 0.55 -0.39 -3.56
C HIS A 339 -0.12 0.76 -2.80
N ARG A 340 -1.29 0.47 -2.24
CA ARG A 340 -1.98 1.37 -1.30
C ARG A 340 -1.61 1.00 0.12
N GLY A 341 -1.65 1.99 1.00
CA GLY A 341 -1.53 1.76 2.42
C GLY A 341 -2.59 2.53 3.18
N ALA A 342 -3.22 1.87 4.13
CA ALA A 342 -4.19 2.47 5.03
C ALA A 342 -3.94 1.91 6.44
N VAL A 343 -3.69 2.80 7.37
CA VAL A 343 -3.60 2.52 8.81
C VAL A 343 -4.26 3.66 9.57
N PRO A 344 -4.70 3.47 10.80
CA PRO A 344 -5.18 4.60 11.59
C PRO A 344 -4.19 5.76 11.55
N GLY A 345 -4.65 6.91 11.05
CA GLY A 345 -3.85 8.12 10.94
C GLY A 345 -3.18 8.40 9.61
N PHE A 346 -3.08 7.43 8.70
CA PHE A 346 -2.37 7.65 7.44
C PHE A 346 -2.99 6.88 6.28
N SER A 347 -3.05 7.53 5.13
CA SER A 347 -3.41 6.93 3.85
C SER A 347 -2.31 7.20 2.84
N THR A 348 -1.80 6.14 2.21
CA THR A 348 -0.64 6.20 1.31
C THR A 348 -0.99 5.59 -0.04
N PHE A 349 -0.42 6.11 -1.12
CA PHE A 349 -0.34 5.45 -2.41
C PHE A 349 1.05 5.69 -3.00
N VAL A 350 1.72 4.62 -3.42
CA VAL A 350 3.06 4.71 -4.00
C VAL A 350 3.21 3.73 -5.15
N GLY A 351 3.99 4.11 -6.15
CA GLY A 351 4.26 3.27 -7.32
C GLY A 351 4.85 4.05 -8.49
N GLY A 352 4.66 3.48 -9.70
CA GLY A 352 5.14 4.10 -10.91
C GLY A 352 4.87 3.26 -12.16
N THR A 353 5.48 3.65 -13.26
CA THR A 353 5.47 2.90 -14.51
C THR A 353 6.61 1.87 -14.54
N LEU A 354 6.44 0.79 -15.30
CA LEU A 354 7.51 -0.18 -15.52
C LEU A 354 8.77 0.52 -16.09
N GLY A 355 9.93 0.00 -15.70
CA GLY A 355 11.22 0.63 -15.95
C GLY A 355 11.65 1.64 -14.88
N GLY A 356 10.78 1.97 -13.91
CA GLY A 356 11.11 2.76 -12.72
C GLY A 356 11.52 4.22 -12.96
N LYS A 357 11.34 4.73 -14.19
CA LYS A 357 11.74 6.10 -14.59
C LYS A 357 10.71 7.16 -14.19
N HIS A 358 9.50 6.75 -13.88
CA HIS A 358 8.42 7.63 -13.43
C HIS A 358 7.74 6.99 -12.22
N THR A 359 8.05 7.50 -11.04
CA THR A 359 7.50 7.04 -9.76
C THR A 359 6.87 8.20 -9.00
N PHE A 360 6.01 7.87 -8.07
CA PHE A 360 5.36 8.83 -7.20
C PHE A 360 5.08 8.19 -5.83
N ALA A 361 5.06 9.02 -4.80
CA ALA A 361 4.62 8.67 -3.47
C ALA A 361 3.68 9.76 -2.95
N ILE A 362 2.50 9.38 -2.50
CA ILE A 362 1.46 10.28 -1.98
C ILE A 362 1.09 9.80 -0.57
N ASN A 363 1.02 10.72 0.38
CA ASN A 363 0.51 10.44 1.72
C ASN A 363 -0.41 11.55 2.20
N ALA A 364 -1.55 11.16 2.77
CA ALA A 364 -2.40 12.04 3.56
C ALA A 364 -2.36 11.61 5.02
N ASN A 365 -2.27 12.57 5.93
CA ASN A 365 -2.14 12.31 7.36
C ASN A 365 -3.48 12.10 8.06
N SER A 366 -4.35 11.38 7.40
CA SER A 366 -5.60 10.85 7.95
C SER A 366 -6.01 9.57 7.25
N LEU A 367 -6.70 8.70 7.96
CA LEU A 367 -7.50 7.65 7.36
C LEU A 367 -8.95 8.15 7.30
N ASN A 368 -9.42 8.41 6.08
CA ASN A 368 -10.81 8.81 5.82
C ASN A 368 -11.52 7.67 5.07
N ILE A 369 -12.35 6.93 5.79
CA ILE A 369 -13.08 5.78 5.26
C ILE A 369 -14.14 6.16 4.22
N ASN A 370 -14.60 7.40 4.23
CA ASN A 370 -15.61 7.91 3.29
C ASN A 370 -15.01 8.32 1.93
N ASN A 371 -13.69 8.54 1.86
CA ASN A 371 -12.98 8.93 0.64
C ASN A 371 -11.66 8.14 0.47
N PRO A 372 -11.72 6.81 0.34
CA PRO A 372 -10.53 5.96 0.34
C PRO A 372 -9.66 6.12 -0.93
N GLU A 373 -10.18 6.78 -1.96
CA GLU A 373 -9.55 6.94 -3.26
C GLU A 373 -9.05 8.35 -3.54
N PHE A 374 -8.75 9.10 -2.49
CA PHE A 374 -8.25 10.48 -2.57
C PHE A 374 -7.10 10.69 -3.58
N PHE A 375 -6.31 9.65 -3.83
CA PHE A 375 -5.15 9.67 -4.73
C PHE A 375 -5.53 9.57 -6.22
N LYS A 376 -6.75 9.12 -6.57
CA LYS A 376 -7.15 8.84 -7.95
C LYS A 376 -7.02 10.07 -8.85
N ASP A 377 -7.54 11.20 -8.43
CA ASP A 377 -7.48 12.43 -9.22
C ASP A 377 -6.05 12.96 -9.36
N ILE A 378 -5.21 12.72 -8.33
CA ILE A 378 -3.79 13.07 -8.36
C ILE A 378 -3.06 12.20 -9.39
N LEU A 379 -3.34 10.88 -9.43
CA LEU A 379 -2.79 9.97 -10.42
C LEU A 379 -3.21 10.35 -11.84
N LEU A 380 -4.51 10.62 -12.03
CA LEU A 380 -5.02 11.05 -13.32
C LEU A 380 -4.36 12.36 -13.76
N ALA A 381 -4.19 13.32 -12.85
CA ALA A 381 -3.52 14.59 -13.16
C ALA A 381 -2.06 14.42 -13.56
N GLU A 382 -1.35 13.41 -13.04
CA GLU A 382 0.06 13.15 -13.36
C GLU A 382 0.23 12.27 -14.60
N PHE A 383 -0.58 11.22 -14.76
CA PHE A 383 -0.34 10.16 -15.75
C PHE A 383 -1.29 10.16 -16.95
N SER A 384 -2.32 11.02 -17.00
CA SER A 384 -3.30 11.01 -18.08
C SER A 384 -2.89 11.80 -19.34
N LYS A 385 -1.63 12.19 -19.43
CA LYS A 385 -1.10 13.00 -20.56
C LYS A 385 0.00 12.29 -21.30
#